data_0ab570f95b77e9f4271269daf87bfe51
#
_entry.id   0ab570f95b77e9f4271269daf87bfe51
#
_cell.length_a   1.000
_cell.length_b   1.000
_cell.length_c   1.000
_cell.angle_alpha   90.00
_cell.angle_beta   90.00
_cell.angle_gamma   90.00
#
_symmetry.space_group_name_H-M   'P 1'
#
loop_
_entity.id
_entity.type
_entity.pdbx_description
1 polymer ?
#
loop_
_entity_poly.entity_id
_entity_poly.type
_entity_poly.pdbx_seq_one_letter_code
_entity_poly.pdbx_strand_id
1 'polypeptide(L)'
;PGVAGECDYRCGMHISEDYFYPEIIEPETGMVLPDGEQGELVFTSLLREGMPLLRYRTKDITTITHEKCKCGRTSARMQAPFARTDDMFVFKGVNVFPTQIECAIDGVKELSPYYHIKLERNESHQDTGTVFVELKKATCLYSEKELKQIQSELDHKLKEIVIVRLNTKLVEPETLQRFVGKAKRVEDLRYSEE
;
A
#
# COMPACT_ATOMS: atom_id res chain seq x y z
N PRO A 1 13.75 -15.06 16.61
CA PRO A 1 14.33 -14.83 15.29
C PRO A 1 13.41 -13.96 14.46
N GLY A 2 13.97 -13.24 13.46
CA GLY A 2 13.19 -12.51 12.49
C GLY A 2 12.42 -13.47 11.57
N VAL A 3 11.29 -13.01 11.03
CA VAL A 3 10.45 -13.83 10.13
C VAL A 3 11.17 -14.10 8.80
N ALA A 4 11.82 -13.08 8.26
CA ALA A 4 12.56 -13.16 7.00
C ALA A 4 13.72 -12.17 6.97
N GLY A 5 14.69 -12.38 6.07
CA GLY A 5 15.82 -11.49 5.90
C GLY A 5 16.42 -11.58 4.49
N GLU A 6 16.92 -10.46 3.98
CA GLU A 6 17.61 -10.43 2.70
C GLU A 6 19.00 -11.08 2.75
N CYS A 7 19.47 -11.54 1.62
CA CYS A 7 20.85 -11.91 1.38
C CYS A 7 21.55 -10.86 0.48
N ASP A 8 22.87 -11.01 0.28
CA ASP A 8 23.69 -10.07 -0.52
C ASP A 8 23.19 -9.90 -1.96
N TYR A 9 22.44 -10.87 -2.49
CA TYR A 9 21.87 -10.80 -3.84
C TYR A 9 20.59 -9.97 -3.94
N ARG A 10 19.97 -9.57 -2.80
CA ARG A 10 18.79 -8.70 -2.73
C ARG A 10 17.65 -9.10 -3.69
N CYS A 11 17.43 -10.40 -3.81
CA CYS A 11 16.38 -10.97 -4.70
C CYS A 11 15.19 -11.55 -3.90
N GLY A 12 14.75 -10.82 -2.90
CA GLY A 12 13.70 -11.20 -1.96
C GLY A 12 14.26 -11.62 -0.61
N MET A 13 13.39 -11.70 0.39
CA MET A 13 13.72 -12.03 1.77
C MET A 13 13.55 -13.52 2.00
N HIS A 14 14.60 -14.20 2.45
CA HIS A 14 14.56 -15.60 2.85
C HIS A 14 13.75 -15.77 4.12
N ILE A 15 12.74 -16.62 4.08
CA ILE A 15 11.88 -16.92 5.23
C ILE A 15 12.62 -17.90 6.14
N SER A 16 12.48 -17.69 7.45
CA SER A 16 13.00 -18.59 8.49
C SER A 16 12.06 -19.79 8.66
N GLU A 17 12.10 -20.73 7.72
CA GLU A 17 11.16 -21.87 7.63
C GLU A 17 11.31 -22.86 8.81
N ASP A 18 12.42 -22.83 9.54
CA ASP A 18 12.57 -23.58 10.79
C ASP A 18 11.58 -23.10 11.89
N TYR A 19 11.09 -21.86 11.77
CA TYR A 19 10.24 -21.19 12.77
C TYR A 19 8.85 -20.90 12.25
N PHE A 20 8.70 -20.69 10.93
CA PHE A 20 7.47 -20.24 10.32
C PHE A 20 7.17 -21.02 9.04
N TYR A 21 5.96 -21.53 8.94
CA TYR A 21 5.43 -22.08 7.71
C TYR A 21 4.66 -20.97 6.97
N PRO A 22 5.12 -20.52 5.79
CA PRO A 22 4.47 -19.47 5.03
C PRO A 22 3.43 -20.02 4.06
N GLU A 23 2.36 -19.27 3.86
CA GLU A 23 1.38 -19.50 2.79
C GLU A 23 1.03 -18.14 2.15
N ILE A 24 0.72 -18.16 0.84
CA ILE A 24 0.04 -17.04 0.19
C ILE A 24 -1.39 -17.48 -0.08
N ILE A 25 -2.35 -16.67 0.32
CA ILE A 25 -3.77 -16.98 0.15
C ILE A 25 -4.50 -15.89 -0.62
N GLU A 26 -5.54 -16.29 -1.34
CA GLU A 26 -6.54 -15.36 -1.83
C GLU A 26 -7.29 -14.74 -0.64
N PRO A 27 -7.30 -13.40 -0.49
CA PRO A 27 -7.84 -12.74 0.69
C PRO A 27 -9.32 -13.02 0.99
N GLU A 28 -10.15 -13.20 -0.07
CA GLU A 28 -11.60 -13.40 0.07
C GLU A 28 -11.95 -14.87 0.37
N THR A 29 -11.33 -15.80 -0.35
CA THR A 29 -11.67 -17.23 -0.25
C THR A 29 -10.83 -17.98 0.78
N GLY A 30 -9.64 -17.46 1.13
CA GLY A 30 -8.67 -18.13 1.98
C GLY A 30 -7.97 -19.33 1.31
N MET A 31 -8.16 -19.52 0.01
CA MET A 31 -7.49 -20.59 -0.76
C MET A 31 -6.02 -20.29 -0.93
N VAL A 32 -5.18 -21.31 -0.78
CA VAL A 32 -3.73 -21.16 -1.00
C VAL A 32 -3.46 -21.00 -2.49
N LEU A 33 -2.63 -20.00 -2.80
CA LEU A 33 -2.20 -19.67 -4.16
C LEU A 33 -0.86 -20.35 -4.47
N PRO A 34 -0.60 -20.68 -5.74
CA PRO A 34 0.69 -21.21 -6.17
C PRO A 34 1.81 -20.17 -6.09
N ASP A 35 3.06 -20.67 -6.12
CA ASP A 35 4.28 -19.86 -6.14
C ASP A 35 4.23 -18.79 -7.24
N GLY A 36 4.67 -17.59 -6.90
CA GLY A 36 4.72 -16.44 -7.80
C GLY A 36 3.41 -15.67 -7.92
N GLU A 37 2.30 -16.22 -7.47
CA GLU A 37 1.04 -15.49 -7.41
C GLU A 37 1.01 -14.53 -6.21
N GLN A 38 0.29 -13.44 -6.41
CA GLN A 38 0.16 -12.38 -5.44
C GLN A 38 -1.05 -12.61 -4.54
N GLY A 39 -0.84 -12.55 -3.21
CA GLY A 39 -1.93 -12.71 -2.26
C GLY A 39 -1.53 -12.30 -0.85
N GLU A 40 -2.41 -12.55 0.11
CA GLU A 40 -2.17 -12.24 1.51
C GLU A 40 -1.21 -13.26 2.14
N LEU A 41 -0.19 -12.73 2.81
CA LEU A 41 0.77 -13.54 3.54
C LEU A 41 0.17 -14.09 4.83
N VAL A 42 0.33 -15.38 5.01
CA VAL A 42 -0.11 -16.11 6.20
C VAL A 42 1.07 -16.85 6.79
N PHE A 43 1.20 -16.85 8.12
CA PHE A 43 2.21 -17.61 8.82
C PHE A 43 1.61 -18.55 9.86
N THR A 44 2.12 -19.77 9.89
CA THR A 44 1.97 -20.69 11.03
C THR A 44 3.29 -20.74 11.79
N SER A 45 3.26 -20.44 13.09
CA SER A 45 4.46 -20.56 13.93
C SER A 45 4.68 -22.02 14.34
N LEU A 46 5.90 -22.55 14.12
CA LEU A 46 6.22 -23.96 14.37
C LEU A 46 6.72 -24.21 15.79
N LEU A 47 7.39 -23.24 16.41
CA LEU A 47 8.10 -23.41 17.67
C LEU A 47 7.60 -22.51 18.83
N ARG A 48 6.52 -21.74 18.63
CA ARG A 48 5.97 -20.88 19.68
C ARG A 48 4.99 -21.66 20.56
N GLU A 49 5.38 -21.96 21.78
CA GLU A 49 4.54 -22.65 22.77
C GLU A 49 3.61 -21.67 23.52
N GLY A 50 4.12 -20.51 23.91
CA GLY A 50 3.37 -19.54 24.75
C GLY A 50 2.26 -18.79 24.01
N MET A 51 2.39 -18.60 22.69
CA MET A 51 1.36 -18.01 21.81
C MET A 51 1.48 -18.65 20.44
N PRO A 52 0.92 -19.86 20.24
CA PRO A 52 0.93 -20.52 18.95
C PRO A 52 0.05 -19.74 17.96
N LEU A 53 0.62 -19.38 16.82
CA LEU A 53 -0.10 -18.75 15.72
C LEU A 53 -0.33 -19.81 14.63
N LEU A 54 -1.57 -20.20 14.43
CA LEU A 54 -1.97 -21.10 13.36
C LEU A 54 -2.64 -20.28 12.26
N ARG A 55 -2.07 -20.33 11.05
CA ARG A 55 -2.54 -19.59 9.87
C ARG A 55 -2.86 -18.13 10.18
N TYR A 56 -1.91 -17.44 10.83
CA TYR A 56 -2.04 -16.04 11.18
C TYR A 56 -2.01 -15.18 9.92
N ARG A 57 -3.11 -14.51 9.62
CA ARG A 57 -3.26 -13.59 8.50
C ARG A 57 -2.57 -12.27 8.82
N THR A 58 -1.48 -11.95 8.11
CA THR A 58 -0.70 -10.72 8.37
C THR A 58 -1.38 -9.47 7.82
N LYS A 59 -2.29 -9.64 6.88
CA LYS A 59 -2.90 -8.58 6.05
C LYS A 59 -1.94 -7.95 5.03
N ASP A 60 -0.69 -8.40 4.98
CA ASP A 60 0.29 -7.92 4.02
C ASP A 60 0.16 -8.70 2.70
N ILE A 61 0.20 -8.00 1.59
CA ILE A 61 0.16 -8.57 0.24
C ILE A 61 1.59 -8.72 -0.27
N THR A 62 1.94 -9.94 -0.68
CA THR A 62 3.25 -10.24 -1.26
C THR A 62 3.16 -11.45 -2.19
N THR A 63 4.31 -11.92 -2.66
CA THR A 63 4.50 -13.18 -3.40
C THR A 63 5.55 -14.03 -2.71
N ILE A 64 5.46 -15.35 -2.86
CA ILE A 64 6.49 -16.31 -2.40
C ILE A 64 7.01 -17.10 -3.59
N THR A 65 8.29 -17.48 -3.54
CA THR A 65 8.91 -18.42 -4.47
C THR A 65 9.82 -19.39 -3.74
N HIS A 66 9.82 -20.64 -4.16
CA HIS A 66 10.74 -21.71 -3.71
C HIS A 66 11.92 -21.91 -4.68
N GLU A 67 12.07 -21.07 -5.70
CA GLU A 67 13.21 -21.14 -6.59
C GLU A 67 14.53 -20.95 -5.82
N LYS A 68 15.54 -21.74 -6.16
CA LYS A 68 16.85 -21.70 -5.52
C LYS A 68 17.50 -20.32 -5.70
N CYS A 69 17.89 -19.71 -4.59
CA CYS A 69 18.62 -18.45 -4.63
C CYS A 69 20.09 -18.64 -5.04
N LYS A 70 20.65 -17.62 -5.70
CA LYS A 70 22.08 -17.58 -6.06
C LYS A 70 23.01 -17.62 -4.83
N CYS A 71 22.54 -17.23 -3.65
CA CYS A 71 23.30 -17.36 -2.39
C CYS A 71 23.45 -18.81 -1.90
N GLY A 72 22.79 -19.76 -2.54
CA GLY A 72 22.84 -21.19 -2.20
C GLY A 72 21.74 -21.65 -1.24
N ARG A 73 21.01 -20.76 -0.60
CA ARG A 73 19.88 -21.10 0.31
C ARG A 73 18.73 -21.67 -0.51
N THR A 74 18.02 -22.62 0.12
CA THR A 74 16.86 -23.30 -0.45
C THR A 74 15.53 -22.87 0.20
N SER A 75 15.59 -22.06 1.27
CA SER A 75 14.39 -21.55 1.92
C SER A 75 13.56 -20.66 1.00
N ALA A 76 12.26 -20.70 1.16
CA ALA A 76 11.33 -19.83 0.46
C ALA A 76 11.72 -18.35 0.60
N ARG A 77 11.49 -17.58 -0.46
CA ARG A 77 11.73 -16.14 -0.47
C ARG A 77 10.44 -15.40 -0.74
N MET A 78 10.16 -14.40 0.06
CA MET A 78 9.07 -13.46 -0.21
C MET A 78 9.60 -12.15 -0.74
N GLN A 79 8.80 -11.46 -1.55
CA GLN A 79 9.07 -10.06 -1.90
C GLN A 79 8.76 -9.14 -0.70
N ALA A 80 9.30 -7.93 -0.71
CA ALA A 80 8.86 -6.94 0.27
C ALA A 80 7.34 -6.74 0.13
N PRO A 81 6.57 -6.75 1.24
CA PRO A 81 5.14 -6.46 1.17
C PRO A 81 4.90 -5.09 0.54
N PHE A 82 4.04 -5.01 -0.47
CA PHE A 82 3.80 -3.77 -1.21
C PHE A 82 2.43 -3.16 -0.92
N ALA A 83 1.53 -3.88 -0.25
CA ALA A 83 0.21 -3.39 0.13
C ALA A 83 -0.30 -4.14 1.36
N ARG A 84 -1.43 -3.68 1.92
CA ARG A 84 -2.16 -4.37 2.97
C ARG A 84 -3.63 -4.49 2.59
N THR A 85 -4.26 -5.61 2.92
CA THR A 85 -5.68 -5.84 2.64
C THR A 85 -6.60 -4.95 3.47
N ASP A 86 -6.18 -4.57 4.69
CA ASP A 86 -6.95 -3.72 5.59
C ASP A 86 -6.80 -2.20 5.32
N ASP A 87 -5.88 -1.81 4.47
CA ASP A 87 -5.71 -0.42 4.02
C ASP A 87 -6.39 -0.17 2.65
N MET A 88 -6.87 -1.23 1.97
CA MET A 88 -7.55 -1.14 0.69
C MET A 88 -8.93 -0.48 0.81
N PHE A 89 -9.31 0.30 -0.18
CA PHE A 89 -10.67 0.80 -0.33
C PHE A 89 -11.21 0.51 -1.73
N VAL A 90 -12.50 0.23 -1.81
CA VAL A 90 -13.19 0.03 -3.09
C VAL A 90 -13.70 1.38 -3.60
N PHE A 91 -13.29 1.76 -4.80
CA PHE A 91 -13.75 2.98 -5.45
C PHE A 91 -14.20 2.69 -6.88
N LYS A 92 -15.48 2.96 -7.18
CA LYS A 92 -16.11 2.66 -8.48
C LYS A 92 -15.89 1.21 -8.95
N GLY A 93 -15.98 0.25 -8.02
CA GLY A 93 -15.82 -1.17 -8.31
C GLY A 93 -14.37 -1.64 -8.48
N VAL A 94 -13.38 -0.79 -8.20
CA VAL A 94 -11.95 -1.12 -8.28
C VAL A 94 -11.33 -1.06 -6.90
N ASN A 95 -10.50 -2.06 -6.57
CA ASN A 95 -9.70 -2.08 -5.37
C ASN A 95 -8.52 -1.11 -5.52
N VAL A 96 -8.45 -0.11 -4.65
CA VAL A 96 -7.39 0.90 -4.63
C VAL A 96 -6.62 0.77 -3.32
N PHE A 97 -5.30 0.74 -3.43
CA PHE A 97 -4.40 0.70 -2.28
C PHE A 97 -3.73 2.06 -2.07
N PRO A 98 -3.67 2.58 -0.84
CA PRO A 98 -2.95 3.82 -0.53
C PRO A 98 -1.50 3.84 -1.03
N THR A 99 -0.82 2.69 -1.02
CA THR A 99 0.55 2.54 -1.54
C THR A 99 0.69 2.85 -3.04
N GLN A 100 -0.36 2.63 -3.83
CA GLN A 100 -0.37 3.04 -5.25
C GLN A 100 -0.37 4.57 -5.37
N ILE A 101 -1.10 5.24 -4.49
CA ILE A 101 -1.15 6.71 -4.44
C ILE A 101 0.18 7.27 -3.93
N GLU A 102 0.79 6.63 -2.92
CA GLU A 102 2.15 6.97 -2.45
C GLU A 102 3.16 6.91 -3.58
N CYS A 103 3.15 5.85 -4.36
CA CYS A 103 4.06 5.67 -5.50
C CYS A 103 3.90 6.80 -6.55
N ALA A 104 2.67 7.26 -6.80
CA ALA A 104 2.42 8.39 -7.69
C ALA A 104 2.96 9.71 -7.11
N ILE A 105 2.77 9.95 -5.80
CA ILE A 105 3.22 11.14 -5.09
C ILE A 105 4.76 11.19 -5.05
N ASP A 106 5.42 10.08 -4.72
CA ASP A 106 6.88 9.99 -4.65
C ASP A 106 7.55 10.26 -6.02
N GLY A 107 6.81 10.01 -7.09
CA GLY A 107 7.25 10.33 -8.45
C GLY A 107 7.28 11.82 -8.77
N VAL A 108 6.72 12.71 -7.94
CA VAL A 108 6.67 14.17 -8.16
C VAL A 108 7.54 14.89 -7.13
N LYS A 109 8.60 15.54 -7.60
CA LYS A 109 9.69 16.08 -6.76
C LYS A 109 9.22 17.14 -5.76
N GLU A 110 8.24 17.95 -6.10
CA GLU A 110 7.73 19.07 -5.35
C GLU A 110 6.77 18.68 -4.21
N LEU A 111 6.28 17.42 -4.23
CA LEU A 111 5.31 16.91 -3.27
C LEU A 111 6.00 16.31 -2.05
N SER A 112 5.37 16.47 -0.89
CA SER A 112 5.76 15.80 0.35
C SER A 112 5.07 14.43 0.46
N PRO A 113 5.55 13.50 1.33
CA PRO A 113 4.91 12.20 1.52
C PRO A 113 3.60 12.26 2.31
N TYR A 114 3.14 13.47 2.68
CA TYR A 114 1.93 13.65 3.46
C TYR A 114 0.73 13.85 2.54
N TYR A 115 -0.22 12.94 2.64
CA TYR A 115 -1.45 12.99 1.87
C TYR A 115 -2.63 12.46 2.68
N HIS A 116 -3.85 12.79 2.22
CA HIS A 116 -5.11 12.32 2.75
C HIS A 116 -6.07 12.05 1.61
N ILE A 117 -6.80 10.94 1.69
CA ILE A 117 -7.78 10.53 0.69
C ILE A 117 -9.16 10.70 1.30
N LYS A 118 -10.01 11.47 0.65
CA LYS A 118 -11.41 11.66 1.05
C LYS A 118 -12.33 11.06 -0.01
N LEU A 119 -13.20 10.14 0.42
CA LEU A 119 -14.22 9.53 -0.40
C LEU A 119 -15.57 10.10 0.02
N GLU A 120 -16.31 10.66 -0.91
CA GLU A 120 -17.59 11.30 -0.68
C GLU A 120 -18.59 10.88 -1.76
N ARG A 121 -19.86 11.11 -1.49
CA ARG A 121 -20.91 10.97 -2.48
C ARG A 121 -21.47 12.36 -2.80
N ASN A 122 -21.48 12.72 -4.09
CA ASN A 122 -21.99 14.02 -4.51
C ASN A 122 -23.54 14.04 -4.49
N GLU A 123 -24.13 15.21 -4.73
CA GLU A 123 -25.58 15.41 -4.78
C GLU A 123 -26.30 14.50 -5.82
N SER A 124 -25.58 14.07 -6.85
CA SER A 124 -26.06 13.12 -7.87
C SER A 124 -25.86 11.65 -7.47
N HIS A 125 -25.56 11.35 -6.19
CA HIS A 125 -25.29 10.03 -5.66
C HIS A 125 -24.10 9.29 -6.32
N GLN A 126 -23.18 10.03 -6.94
CA GLN A 126 -21.98 9.48 -7.53
C GLN A 126 -20.81 9.57 -6.57
N ASP A 127 -20.05 8.49 -6.46
CA ASP A 127 -18.84 8.45 -5.65
C ASP A 127 -17.75 9.35 -6.24
N THR A 128 -17.24 10.26 -5.41
CA THR A 128 -16.10 11.14 -5.70
C THR A 128 -14.97 10.84 -4.73
N GLY A 129 -13.75 10.75 -5.26
CA GLY A 129 -12.54 10.56 -4.47
C GLY A 129 -11.58 11.72 -4.71
N THR A 130 -11.10 12.33 -3.63
CA THR A 130 -10.14 13.44 -3.69
C THR A 130 -8.89 13.09 -2.87
N VAL A 131 -7.73 13.21 -3.51
CA VAL A 131 -6.41 13.04 -2.87
C VAL A 131 -5.86 14.43 -2.57
N PHE A 132 -5.76 14.76 -1.30
CA PHE A 132 -5.10 15.97 -0.82
C PHE A 132 -3.64 15.65 -0.60
N VAL A 133 -2.73 16.43 -1.18
CA VAL A 133 -1.28 16.21 -1.09
C VAL A 133 -0.59 17.51 -0.72
N GLU A 134 0.30 17.45 0.26
CA GLU A 134 1.08 18.61 0.66
C GLU A 134 2.24 18.90 -0.30
N LEU A 135 2.46 20.16 -0.56
CA LEU A 135 3.68 20.65 -1.19
C LEU A 135 4.86 20.61 -0.20
N LYS A 136 6.08 20.46 -0.68
CA LYS A 136 7.30 20.60 0.15
C LYS A 136 7.58 22.06 0.57
N LYS A 137 7.10 23.02 -0.22
CA LYS A 137 7.27 24.46 0.04
C LYS A 137 5.92 25.15 -0.02
N ALA A 138 5.80 26.30 0.64
CA ALA A 138 4.58 27.10 0.62
C ALA A 138 4.17 27.49 -0.81
N THR A 139 2.86 27.52 -1.07
CA THR A 139 2.31 27.81 -2.43
C THR A 139 2.74 29.16 -2.97
N CYS A 140 2.96 30.16 -2.09
CA CYS A 140 3.45 31.49 -2.48
C CYS A 140 4.85 31.49 -3.12
N LEU A 141 5.60 30.39 -3.00
CA LEU A 141 6.91 30.20 -3.65
C LEU A 141 6.83 29.62 -5.05
N TYR A 142 5.62 29.32 -5.53
CA TYR A 142 5.36 28.80 -6.87
C TYR A 142 4.49 29.79 -7.66
N SER A 143 4.74 29.90 -8.95
CA SER A 143 3.81 30.57 -9.86
C SER A 143 2.56 29.69 -10.10
N GLU A 144 1.46 30.32 -10.52
CA GLU A 144 0.25 29.55 -10.91
C GLU A 144 0.52 28.50 -12.01
N LYS A 145 1.47 28.80 -12.89
CA LYS A 145 1.86 27.87 -13.98
C LYS A 145 2.57 26.64 -13.40
N GLU A 146 3.47 26.82 -12.44
CA GLU A 146 4.16 25.72 -11.76
C GLU A 146 3.20 24.87 -10.96
N LEU A 147 2.26 25.46 -10.21
CA LEU A 147 1.24 24.70 -9.47
C LEU A 147 0.38 23.86 -10.40
N LYS A 148 -0.06 24.41 -11.54
CA LYS A 148 -0.80 23.64 -12.55
C LYS A 148 0.02 22.52 -13.16
N GLN A 149 1.32 22.73 -13.36
CA GLN A 149 2.22 21.71 -13.89
C GLN A 149 2.41 20.58 -12.88
N ILE A 150 2.66 20.88 -11.59
CA ILE A 150 2.79 19.90 -10.51
C ILE A 150 1.51 19.05 -10.40
N GLN A 151 0.34 19.71 -10.42
CA GLN A 151 -0.94 19.02 -10.36
C GLN A 151 -1.17 18.12 -11.58
N SER A 152 -0.87 18.61 -12.78
CA SER A 152 -0.98 17.83 -14.02
C SER A 152 -0.04 16.61 -14.02
N GLU A 153 1.17 16.76 -13.49
CA GLU A 153 2.12 15.63 -13.36
C GLU A 153 1.61 14.59 -12.37
N LEU A 154 1.08 14.99 -11.22
CA LEU A 154 0.46 14.08 -10.25
C LEU A 154 -0.74 13.36 -10.85
N ASP A 155 -1.64 14.08 -11.54
CA ASP A 155 -2.82 13.50 -12.19
C ASP A 155 -2.43 12.46 -13.24
N HIS A 156 -1.36 12.73 -14.00
CA HIS A 156 -0.84 11.79 -15.00
C HIS A 156 -0.32 10.51 -14.35
N LYS A 157 0.53 10.63 -13.32
CA LYS A 157 1.09 9.48 -12.59
C LYS A 157 0.00 8.66 -11.89
N LEU A 158 -0.97 9.31 -11.26
CA LEU A 158 -2.12 8.61 -10.66
C LEU A 158 -2.90 7.84 -11.71
N LYS A 159 -3.14 8.42 -12.90
CA LYS A 159 -3.86 7.75 -13.98
C LYS A 159 -3.11 6.55 -14.54
N GLU A 160 -1.77 6.55 -14.51
CA GLU A 160 -0.97 5.40 -14.94
C GLU A 160 -1.00 4.25 -13.94
N ILE A 161 -1.10 4.55 -12.64
CA ILE A 161 -0.99 3.55 -11.56
C ILE A 161 -2.36 3.10 -11.07
N VAL A 162 -3.32 4.05 -10.97
CA VAL A 162 -4.67 3.79 -10.46
C VAL A 162 -5.66 3.83 -11.61
N ILE A 163 -6.33 2.73 -11.90
CA ILE A 163 -7.24 2.56 -13.04
C ILE A 163 -8.44 3.53 -12.98
N VAL A 164 -8.83 3.96 -11.77
CA VAL A 164 -9.96 4.87 -11.55
C VAL A 164 -9.49 6.31 -11.39
N ARG A 165 -10.33 7.23 -11.86
CA ARG A 165 -10.03 8.66 -11.76
C ARG A 165 -10.32 9.18 -10.35
N LEU A 166 -9.27 9.64 -9.68
CA LEU A 166 -9.32 10.43 -8.44
C LEU A 166 -9.04 11.90 -8.77
N ASN A 167 -9.69 12.81 -8.05
CA ASN A 167 -9.36 14.22 -8.10
C ASN A 167 -8.13 14.48 -7.23
N THR A 168 -7.32 15.47 -7.58
CA THR A 168 -6.17 15.87 -6.77
C THR A 168 -6.33 17.29 -6.26
N LYS A 169 -5.80 17.58 -5.09
CA LYS A 169 -5.75 18.90 -4.51
C LYS A 169 -4.42 19.12 -3.79
N LEU A 170 -3.66 20.10 -4.26
CA LEU A 170 -2.43 20.51 -3.62
C LEU A 170 -2.79 21.39 -2.40
N VAL A 171 -2.15 21.14 -1.27
CA VAL A 171 -2.34 21.91 -0.04
C VAL A 171 -1.01 22.41 0.51
N GLU A 172 -1.07 23.42 1.35
CA GLU A 172 0.10 24.01 2.02
C GLU A 172 0.82 22.97 2.89
N PRO A 173 2.14 23.11 3.07
CA PRO A 173 2.88 22.31 4.03
C PRO A 173 2.25 22.39 5.42
N GLU A 174 2.32 21.29 6.16
CA GLU A 174 1.84 21.16 7.55
C GLU A 174 0.32 21.38 7.73
N THR A 175 -0.47 21.31 6.65
CA THR A 175 -1.94 21.44 6.70
C THR A 175 -2.61 20.14 7.10
N LEU A 176 -2.06 19.00 6.66
CA LEU A 176 -2.64 17.69 6.93
C LEU A 176 -2.25 17.18 8.32
N GLN A 177 -3.16 16.46 8.96
CA GLN A 177 -2.93 15.90 10.27
C GLN A 177 -1.72 14.97 10.28
N ARG A 178 -0.85 15.13 11.28
CA ARG A 178 0.27 14.23 11.56
C ARG A 178 -0.19 13.13 12.49
N PHE A 179 0.08 11.89 12.14
CA PHE A 179 -0.29 10.73 12.95
C PHE A 179 0.96 10.20 13.66
N VAL A 180 0.81 9.95 14.97
CA VAL A 180 1.81 9.23 15.75
C VAL A 180 1.43 7.75 15.70
N GLY A 181 2.18 6.95 14.93
CA GLY A 181 1.87 5.54 14.69
C GLY A 181 1.20 5.30 13.33
N LYS A 182 0.21 4.39 13.26
CA LYS A 182 -0.49 4.07 12.00
C LYS A 182 -1.32 5.27 11.51
N ALA A 183 -0.98 5.81 10.35
CA ALA A 183 -1.71 6.90 9.73
C ALA A 183 -3.04 6.39 9.15
N LYS A 184 -4.17 6.95 9.56
CA LYS A 184 -5.46 6.74 8.89
C LYS A 184 -5.52 7.68 7.68
N ARG A 185 -5.13 7.19 6.51
CA ARG A 185 -5.00 8.01 5.29
C ARG A 185 -6.26 8.11 4.46
N VAL A 186 -7.23 7.23 4.71
CA VAL A 186 -8.50 7.19 3.99
C VAL A 186 -9.63 7.58 4.93
N GLU A 187 -10.39 8.59 4.55
CA GLU A 187 -11.63 9.02 5.17
C GLU A 187 -12.78 8.71 4.21
N ASP A 188 -13.58 7.70 4.55
CA ASP A 188 -14.71 7.29 3.74
C ASP A 188 -16.02 7.83 4.35
N LEU A 189 -16.56 8.87 3.74
CA LEU A 189 -17.80 9.52 4.14
C LEU A 189 -19.00 9.09 3.29
N ARG A 190 -18.83 8.11 2.40
CA ARG A 190 -19.91 7.65 1.50
C ARG A 190 -21.06 6.96 2.23
N TYR A 191 -20.78 6.44 3.41
CA TYR A 191 -21.68 5.63 4.23
C TYR A 191 -21.92 6.22 5.64
N SER A 192 -21.43 7.46 5.91
CA SER A 192 -21.80 8.16 7.14
C SER A 192 -23.29 8.52 7.06
N GLU A 193 -24.10 7.89 7.88
CA GLU A 193 -25.48 8.30 8.14
C GLU A 193 -25.47 9.73 8.69
N GLU A 194 -26.37 10.58 8.18
CA GLU A 194 -26.67 11.90 8.72
C GLU A 194 -27.23 11.83 10.13
#